data_613044a09b9e80a05565507579b49278
#
_entry.id   613044a09b9e80a05565507579b49278
#
_cell.length_a   1.000
_cell.length_b   1.000
_cell.length_c   1.000
_cell.angle_alpha   90.00
_cell.angle_beta   90.00
_cell.angle_gamma   90.00
#
_symmetry.space_group_name_H-M   'P 1'
#
loop_
_entity.id
_entity.type
_entity.pdbx_description
1 polymer ?
#
loop_
_entity_poly.entity_id
_entity_poly.type
_entity_poly.pdbx_seq_one_letter_code
_entity_poly.pdbx_strand_id
1 'polypeptide(L)'
;IFMRGFDNSNIAILVNGIPVNDMETGTLYWSNWASLSDVTSFMQTQRGIGANKVSAPSVGGSINIVTKGAESKKGGNVSYSIGNDGFQKTTFNINTGLLNNGWAISLLGSYNNGDGYAQGTNFKVYNYYLSVSKIINDNHQLNLLAFGAPQTHYMRSNALTASEWEKVKTQYNLGSS
;
A
#
# COMPACT_ATOMS: atom_id res chain seq x y z
N ILE A 1 -2.39 2.38 11.92
CA ILE A 1 -1.76 1.24 12.61
C ILE A 1 -1.40 1.68 14.02
N PHE A 2 -1.62 0.81 14.98
CA PHE A 2 -1.20 1.02 16.36
C PHE A 2 -0.27 -0.13 16.77
N MET A 3 0.81 0.20 17.45
CA MET A 3 1.76 -0.78 17.99
C MET A 3 2.08 -0.40 19.45
N ARG A 4 1.75 -1.26 20.41
CA ARG A 4 1.95 -1.02 21.85
C ARG A 4 1.37 0.29 22.36
N GLY A 5 0.23 0.73 21.82
CA GLY A 5 -0.40 2.01 22.17
C GLY A 5 0.15 3.24 21.43
N PHE A 6 1.23 3.09 20.68
CA PHE A 6 1.76 4.15 19.83
C PHE A 6 1.02 4.19 18.49
N ASP A 7 0.74 5.38 18.01
CA ASP A 7 0.10 5.62 16.73
C ASP A 7 1.07 5.56 15.54
N ASN A 8 0.54 5.78 14.36
CA ASN A 8 1.26 5.67 13.09
C ASN A 8 2.47 6.64 12.98
N SER A 9 2.44 7.80 13.66
CA SER A 9 3.52 8.79 13.63
C SER A 9 4.75 8.36 14.43
N ASN A 10 4.57 7.43 15.36
CA ASN A 10 5.59 6.91 16.25
C ASN A 10 6.15 5.54 15.82
N ILE A 11 5.79 5.08 14.62
CA ILE A 11 6.20 3.80 14.06
C ILE A 11 6.95 4.06 12.76
N ALA A 12 8.21 3.62 12.67
CA ALA A 12 8.96 3.70 11.43
C ALA A 12 8.47 2.65 10.45
N ILE A 13 8.05 3.08 9.26
CA ILE A 13 7.63 2.20 8.19
C ILE A 13 8.64 2.28 7.06
N LEU A 14 9.11 1.12 6.62
CA LEU A 14 10.12 1.00 5.59
C LEU A 14 9.63 0.11 4.46
N VAL A 15 10.05 0.44 3.26
CA VAL A 15 9.92 -0.43 2.07
C VAL A 15 11.32 -0.76 1.59
N ASN A 16 11.68 -2.02 1.60
CA ASN A 16 13.04 -2.51 1.27
C ASN A 16 14.14 -1.78 2.06
N GLY A 17 13.87 -1.45 3.34
CA GLY A 17 14.80 -0.74 4.20
C GLY A 17 14.81 0.79 4.03
N ILE A 18 14.03 1.36 3.12
CA ILE A 18 13.94 2.80 2.90
C ILE A 18 12.75 3.34 3.68
N PRO A 19 12.92 4.33 4.58
CA PRO A 19 11.81 4.96 5.30
C PRO A 19 10.83 5.64 4.35
N VAL A 20 9.54 5.45 4.60
CA VAL A 20 8.45 5.97 3.75
C VAL A 20 7.42 6.79 4.53
N ASN A 21 7.70 7.04 5.81
CA ASN A 21 6.91 7.98 6.59
C ASN A 21 7.03 9.38 5.99
N ASP A 22 5.94 10.11 6.00
CA ASP A 22 5.91 11.51 5.60
C ASP A 22 6.85 12.35 6.49
N MET A 23 7.69 13.19 5.89
CA MET A 23 8.73 13.92 6.60
C MET A 23 8.18 15.04 7.50
N GLU A 24 6.98 15.54 7.21
CA GLU A 24 6.35 16.62 7.96
C GLU A 24 5.54 16.08 9.14
N THR A 25 4.71 15.08 8.88
CA THR A 25 3.76 14.53 9.86
C THR A 25 4.26 13.29 10.59
N GLY A 26 5.31 12.65 10.09
CA GLY A 26 5.80 11.36 10.58
C GLY A 26 4.86 10.18 10.28
N THR A 27 3.73 10.42 9.62
CA THR A 27 2.71 9.38 9.38
C THR A 27 2.87 8.73 8.01
N LEU A 28 2.30 7.54 7.85
CA LEU A 28 2.12 6.91 6.55
C LEU A 28 0.63 6.94 6.18
N TYR A 29 0.31 7.53 5.04
CA TYR A 29 -1.03 7.50 4.46
C TYR A 29 -1.20 6.21 3.66
N TRP A 30 -1.75 5.17 4.29
CA TRP A 30 -1.89 3.83 3.70
C TRP A 30 -2.69 3.81 2.39
N SER A 31 -3.57 4.78 2.18
CA SER A 31 -4.29 4.94 0.91
C SER A 31 -3.35 5.12 -0.28
N ASN A 32 -2.21 5.79 -0.09
CA ASN A 32 -1.23 6.02 -1.14
C ASN A 32 -0.43 4.74 -1.50
N TRP A 33 -0.58 3.68 -0.68
CA TRP A 33 0.19 2.44 -0.77
C TRP A 33 -0.72 1.23 -1.02
N ALA A 34 -1.86 1.43 -1.69
CA ALA A 34 -2.90 0.41 -1.88
C ALA A 34 -2.40 -0.87 -2.59
N SER A 35 -1.35 -0.77 -3.43
CA SER A 35 -0.74 -1.90 -4.13
C SER A 35 0.33 -2.63 -3.33
N LEU A 36 0.75 -2.08 -2.21
CA LEU A 36 1.90 -2.63 -1.48
C LEU A 36 1.66 -4.07 -1.02
N SER A 37 0.41 -4.42 -0.67
CA SER A 37 0.02 -5.79 -0.32
C SER A 37 0.25 -6.80 -1.46
N ASP A 38 0.04 -6.39 -2.71
CA ASP A 38 0.14 -7.28 -3.87
C ASP A 38 1.60 -7.61 -4.23
N VAL A 39 2.51 -6.71 -3.89
CA VAL A 39 3.94 -6.83 -4.18
C VAL A 39 4.78 -7.24 -2.97
N THR A 40 4.19 -7.32 -1.79
CA THR A 40 4.89 -7.73 -0.57
C THR A 40 5.32 -9.19 -0.68
N SER A 41 6.59 -9.45 -0.39
CA SER A 41 7.14 -10.78 -0.20
C SER A 41 6.95 -11.21 1.25
N PHE A 42 7.41 -10.37 2.18
CA PHE A 42 7.21 -10.57 3.62
C PHE A 42 7.31 -9.24 4.37
N MET A 43 6.87 -9.25 5.63
CA MET A 43 7.00 -8.10 6.52
C MET A 43 7.79 -8.50 7.76
N GLN A 44 8.72 -7.64 8.14
CA GLN A 44 9.47 -7.75 9.39
C GLN A 44 8.96 -6.67 10.35
N THR A 45 8.55 -7.08 11.54
CA THR A 45 8.09 -6.16 12.58
C THR A 45 9.01 -6.23 13.77
N GLN A 46 9.57 -5.10 14.16
CA GLN A 46 10.35 -4.94 15.38
C GLN A 46 9.58 -4.07 16.36
N ARG A 47 9.35 -4.56 17.56
CA ARG A 47 8.63 -3.85 18.62
C ARG A 47 9.57 -3.08 19.52
N GLY A 48 9.23 -1.81 19.80
CA GLY A 48 9.98 -0.96 20.72
C GLY A 48 11.30 -0.43 20.13
N ILE A 49 12.06 0.25 20.97
CA ILE A 49 13.36 0.85 20.63
C ILE A 49 14.38 -0.30 20.49
N GLY A 50 14.58 -0.77 19.30
CA GLY A 50 15.61 -1.76 18.97
C GLY A 50 16.76 -1.11 18.22
N ALA A 51 17.94 -1.75 18.27
CA ALA A 51 19.06 -1.41 17.39
C ALA A 51 18.68 -1.79 15.96
N ASN A 52 17.98 -0.90 15.28
CA ASN A 52 17.57 -1.11 13.90
C ASN A 52 18.70 -0.62 12.99
N LYS A 53 19.34 -1.53 12.26
CA LYS A 53 20.39 -1.18 11.29
C LYS A 53 19.86 -0.36 10.10
N VAL A 54 18.54 -0.26 9.95
CA VAL A 54 17.92 0.17 8.69
C VAL A 54 17.08 1.43 8.85
N SER A 55 16.69 1.85 10.06
CA SER A 55 15.87 3.05 10.25
C SER A 55 16.25 3.89 11.47
N ALA A 56 15.81 5.16 11.45
CA ALA A 56 15.83 5.99 12.65
C ALA A 56 15.08 5.30 13.81
N PRO A 57 15.56 5.44 15.05
CA PRO A 57 14.89 4.88 16.21
C PRO A 57 13.46 5.40 16.30
N SER A 58 12.51 4.49 16.39
CA SER A 58 11.10 4.82 16.60
C SER A 58 10.62 4.20 17.90
N VAL A 59 9.93 5.00 18.71
CA VAL A 59 9.51 4.59 20.06
C VAL A 59 8.51 3.43 20.02
N GLY A 60 7.61 3.44 19.04
CA GLY A 60 6.62 2.37 18.82
C GLY A 60 7.24 1.10 18.23
N GLY A 61 8.33 1.24 17.49
CA GLY A 61 8.97 0.16 16.75
C GLY A 61 9.06 0.43 15.26
N SER A 62 9.36 -0.60 14.47
CA SER A 62 9.45 -0.48 13.01
C SER A 62 8.77 -1.63 12.29
N ILE A 63 8.29 -1.35 11.09
CA ILE A 63 7.74 -2.32 10.15
C ILE A 63 8.53 -2.16 8.85
N ASN A 64 9.26 -3.19 8.44
CA ASN A 64 9.92 -3.23 7.14
C ASN A 64 9.17 -4.16 6.20
N ILE A 65 8.69 -3.62 5.10
CA ILE A 65 7.97 -4.35 4.06
C ILE A 65 8.96 -4.65 2.95
N VAL A 66 9.22 -5.93 2.75
CA VAL A 66 10.12 -6.39 1.70
C VAL A 66 9.29 -6.79 0.50
N THR A 67 9.57 -6.15 -0.63
CA THR A 67 8.85 -6.40 -1.88
C THR A 67 9.49 -7.51 -2.68
N LYS A 68 8.74 -8.08 -3.62
CA LYS A 68 9.23 -9.09 -4.55
C LYS A 68 10.37 -8.53 -5.39
N GLY A 69 11.45 -9.27 -5.51
CA GLY A 69 12.67 -8.85 -6.21
C GLY A 69 13.39 -10.05 -6.83
N ALA A 70 14.71 -10.04 -6.80
CA ALA A 70 15.57 -11.08 -7.43
C ALA A 70 15.33 -12.50 -6.90
N GLU A 71 14.85 -12.63 -5.64
CA GLU A 71 14.51 -13.91 -5.03
C GLU A 71 13.15 -14.47 -5.48
N SER A 72 12.36 -13.71 -6.24
CA SER A 72 11.07 -14.17 -6.74
C SER A 72 11.23 -15.30 -7.74
N LYS A 73 10.40 -16.34 -7.59
CA LYS A 73 10.39 -17.45 -8.55
C LYS A 73 9.86 -16.97 -9.90
N LYS A 74 10.43 -17.52 -10.98
CA LYS A 74 9.92 -17.30 -12.35
C LYS A 74 8.46 -17.74 -12.44
N GLY A 75 7.62 -16.88 -12.98
CA GLY A 75 6.20 -17.15 -13.17
C GLY A 75 5.39 -15.88 -13.28
N GLY A 76 4.10 -16.05 -13.39
CA GLY A 76 3.13 -14.94 -13.39
C GLY A 76 1.74 -15.47 -13.14
N ASN A 77 0.86 -14.56 -12.77
CA ASN A 77 -0.56 -14.88 -12.62
C ASN A 77 -1.42 -13.68 -13.01
N VAL A 78 -2.62 -14.00 -13.41
CA VAL A 78 -3.71 -13.03 -13.56
C VAL A 78 -4.80 -13.44 -12.57
N SER A 79 -5.32 -12.50 -11.82
CA SER A 79 -6.42 -12.72 -10.89
C SER A 79 -7.52 -11.69 -11.08
N TYR A 80 -8.75 -12.14 -10.90
CA TYR A 80 -9.92 -11.28 -10.86
C TYR A 80 -10.70 -11.59 -9.58
N SER A 81 -11.04 -10.55 -8.83
CA SER A 81 -11.77 -10.65 -7.58
C SER A 81 -13.01 -9.78 -7.62
N ILE A 82 -14.10 -10.28 -7.08
CA ILE A 82 -15.35 -9.55 -6.89
C ILE A 82 -15.73 -9.57 -5.41
N GLY A 83 -16.41 -8.55 -4.97
CA GLY A 83 -16.87 -8.42 -3.59
C GLY A 83 -18.17 -7.65 -3.49
N ASN A 84 -18.57 -7.36 -2.27
CA ASN A 84 -19.75 -6.55 -2.01
C ASN A 84 -19.56 -5.11 -2.51
N ASP A 85 -20.64 -4.35 -2.60
CA ASP A 85 -20.63 -2.93 -2.94
C ASP A 85 -19.94 -2.64 -4.29
N GLY A 86 -20.17 -3.49 -5.28
CA GLY A 86 -19.62 -3.35 -6.62
C GLY A 86 -18.08 -3.52 -6.69
N PHE A 87 -17.44 -4.03 -5.62
CA PHE A 87 -15.98 -4.21 -5.61
C PHE A 87 -15.53 -5.18 -6.69
N GLN A 88 -14.59 -4.72 -7.50
CA GLN A 88 -13.92 -5.49 -8.54
C GLN A 88 -12.42 -5.17 -8.50
N LYS A 89 -11.59 -6.19 -8.59
CA LYS A 89 -10.13 -6.04 -8.68
C LYS A 89 -9.58 -7.00 -9.71
N THR A 90 -8.85 -6.45 -10.68
CA THR A 90 -8.04 -7.22 -11.63
C THR A 90 -6.57 -6.99 -11.31
N THR A 91 -5.80 -8.05 -11.22
CA THR A 91 -4.35 -7.98 -10.99
C THR A 91 -3.64 -8.88 -11.96
N PHE A 92 -2.56 -8.40 -12.54
CA PHE A 92 -1.59 -9.24 -13.23
C PHE A 92 -0.21 -9.04 -12.62
N ASN A 93 0.57 -10.10 -12.55
CA ASN A 93 1.98 -10.00 -12.23
C ASN A 93 2.79 -10.97 -13.08
N ILE A 94 4.04 -10.60 -13.28
CA ILE A 94 5.02 -11.43 -13.99
C ILE A 94 6.39 -11.24 -13.35
N ASN A 95 7.11 -12.34 -13.15
CA ASN A 95 8.43 -12.37 -12.58
C ASN A 95 9.32 -13.24 -13.48
N THR A 96 10.47 -12.72 -13.86
CA THR A 96 11.42 -13.51 -14.66
C THR A 96 12.19 -14.54 -13.81
N GLY A 97 12.19 -14.35 -12.48
CA GLY A 97 13.16 -14.96 -11.61
C GLY A 97 14.57 -14.44 -11.91
N LEU A 98 15.58 -14.99 -11.27
CA LEU A 98 16.97 -14.68 -11.55
C LEU A 98 17.41 -15.38 -12.84
N LEU A 99 17.78 -14.59 -13.84
CA LEU A 99 18.29 -15.06 -15.12
C LEU A 99 19.79 -15.36 -15.02
N ASN A 100 20.29 -16.23 -15.89
CA ASN A 100 21.71 -16.64 -15.91
C ASN A 100 22.70 -15.47 -16.07
N ASN A 101 22.25 -14.35 -16.62
CA ASN A 101 23.06 -13.14 -16.76
C ASN A 101 22.95 -12.20 -15.54
N GLY A 102 22.37 -12.66 -14.43
CA GLY A 102 22.24 -11.93 -13.17
C GLY A 102 21.14 -10.86 -13.15
N TRP A 103 20.27 -10.80 -14.13
CA TRP A 103 19.09 -9.92 -14.12
C TRP A 103 17.87 -10.63 -13.52
N ALA A 104 17.06 -9.85 -12.81
CA ALA A 104 15.74 -10.25 -12.39
C ALA A 104 14.76 -9.08 -12.55
N ILE A 105 13.58 -9.35 -13.11
CA ILE A 105 12.56 -8.33 -13.36
C ILE A 105 11.24 -8.83 -12.76
N SER A 106 10.58 -7.98 -12.00
CA SER A 106 9.24 -8.20 -11.48
C SER A 106 8.35 -7.04 -11.90
N LEU A 107 7.22 -7.34 -12.52
CA LEU A 107 6.21 -6.38 -12.96
C LEU A 107 4.87 -6.77 -12.38
N LEU A 108 4.13 -5.78 -11.85
CA LEU A 108 2.75 -5.94 -11.42
C LEU A 108 1.92 -4.74 -11.87
N GLY A 109 0.71 -5.02 -12.30
CA GLY A 109 -0.32 -4.02 -12.53
C GLY A 109 -1.63 -4.47 -11.92
N SER A 110 -2.37 -3.56 -11.33
CA SER A 110 -3.74 -3.84 -10.90
C SER A 110 -4.67 -2.65 -11.07
N TYR A 111 -5.92 -2.96 -11.25
CA TYR A 111 -7.02 -2.02 -11.25
C TYR A 111 -8.08 -2.52 -10.29
N ASN A 112 -8.54 -1.65 -9.41
CA ASN A 112 -9.65 -1.93 -8.52
C ASN A 112 -10.61 -0.75 -8.43
N ASN A 113 -11.88 -1.06 -8.37
CA ASN A 113 -12.97 -0.11 -8.21
C ASN A 113 -14.06 -0.69 -7.31
N GLY A 114 -14.88 0.17 -6.77
CA GLY A 114 -16.06 -0.21 -5.99
C GLY A 114 -16.87 1.02 -5.60
N ASP A 115 -18.11 0.79 -5.18
CA ASP A 115 -19.02 1.84 -4.74
C ASP A 115 -18.78 2.23 -3.27
N GLY A 116 -18.10 1.35 -2.52
CA GLY A 116 -17.88 1.51 -1.09
C GLY A 116 -19.13 1.19 -0.26
N TYR A 117 -18.93 0.88 1.01
CA TYR A 117 -20.01 0.51 1.93
C TYR A 117 -21.02 1.65 2.15
N ALA A 118 -20.55 2.88 2.22
CA ALA A 118 -21.40 4.05 2.40
C ALA A 118 -21.68 4.74 1.06
N GLN A 119 -22.91 5.16 0.83
CA GLN A 119 -23.28 5.90 -0.37
C GLN A 119 -22.37 7.14 -0.57
N GLY A 120 -21.82 7.32 -1.77
CA GLY A 120 -20.90 8.41 -2.08
C GLY A 120 -19.46 8.19 -1.61
N THR A 121 -19.02 6.93 -1.45
CA THR A 121 -17.63 6.58 -1.13
C THR A 121 -17.00 5.69 -2.20
N ASN A 122 -17.45 5.85 -3.43
CA ASN A 122 -16.91 5.11 -4.57
C ASN A 122 -15.45 5.47 -4.84
N PHE A 123 -14.71 4.50 -5.33
CA PHE A 123 -13.28 4.64 -5.58
C PHE A 123 -12.83 3.91 -6.85
N LYS A 124 -11.72 4.39 -7.42
CA LYS A 124 -10.98 3.75 -8.51
C LYS A 124 -9.50 3.89 -8.21
N VAL A 125 -8.77 2.79 -8.26
CA VAL A 125 -7.33 2.75 -7.98
C VAL A 125 -6.63 1.97 -9.08
N TYR A 126 -5.57 2.57 -9.61
CA TYR A 126 -4.63 1.91 -10.51
C TYR A 126 -3.33 1.69 -9.74
N ASN A 127 -2.75 0.51 -9.86
CA ASN A 127 -1.47 0.24 -9.23
C ASN A 127 -0.49 -0.25 -10.29
N TYR A 128 0.74 0.21 -10.20
CA TYR A 128 1.84 -0.33 -10.98
C TYR A 128 3.07 -0.52 -10.09
N TYR A 129 3.81 -1.53 -10.39
CA TYR A 129 5.05 -1.88 -9.70
C TYR A 129 6.03 -2.49 -10.70
N LEU A 130 7.26 -1.99 -10.67
CA LEU A 130 8.38 -2.50 -11.43
C LEU A 130 9.58 -2.63 -10.50
N SER A 131 10.16 -3.80 -10.44
CA SER A 131 11.43 -4.04 -9.79
C SER A 131 12.41 -4.63 -10.81
N VAL A 132 13.55 -4.01 -10.96
CA VAL A 132 14.65 -4.50 -11.79
C VAL A 132 15.88 -4.65 -10.90
N SER A 133 16.38 -5.86 -10.82
CA SER A 133 17.57 -6.19 -10.03
C SER A 133 18.68 -6.70 -10.96
N LYS A 134 19.91 -6.30 -10.69
CA LYS A 134 21.10 -6.80 -11.35
C LYS A 134 22.12 -7.23 -10.31
N ILE A 135 22.44 -8.51 -10.26
CA ILE A 135 23.57 -9.04 -9.50
C ILE A 135 24.82 -8.86 -10.37
N ILE A 136 25.73 -8.01 -9.90
CA ILE A 136 26.99 -7.71 -10.61
C ILE A 136 28.05 -8.73 -10.22
N ASN A 137 28.17 -9.00 -8.93
CA ASN A 137 29.03 -10.01 -8.32
C ASN A 137 28.52 -10.32 -6.90
N ASP A 138 29.23 -11.19 -6.17
CA ASP A 138 28.81 -11.66 -4.84
C ASP A 138 28.66 -10.53 -3.80
N ASN A 139 29.32 -9.39 -4.01
CA ASN A 139 29.33 -8.26 -3.09
C ASN A 139 28.49 -7.07 -3.57
N HIS A 140 28.07 -7.02 -4.83
CA HIS A 140 27.39 -5.87 -5.43
C HIS A 140 26.12 -6.28 -6.17
N GLN A 141 25.02 -5.65 -5.76
CA GLN A 141 23.73 -5.75 -6.42
C GLN A 141 23.16 -4.36 -6.65
N LEU A 142 22.63 -4.12 -7.83
CA LEU A 142 21.86 -2.93 -8.17
C LEU A 142 20.37 -3.28 -8.15
N ASN A 143 19.57 -2.45 -7.49
CA ASN A 143 18.12 -2.58 -7.49
C ASN A 143 17.49 -1.25 -7.92
N LEU A 144 16.62 -1.31 -8.91
CA LEU A 144 15.74 -0.22 -9.31
C LEU A 144 14.31 -0.62 -8.95
N LEU A 145 13.63 0.27 -8.24
CA LEU A 145 12.25 0.09 -7.83
C LEU A 145 11.42 1.30 -8.28
N ALA A 146 10.34 1.05 -8.99
CA ALA A 146 9.35 2.06 -9.34
C ALA A 146 7.94 1.52 -9.03
N PHE A 147 7.14 2.32 -8.37
CA PHE A 147 5.76 1.96 -8.08
C PHE A 147 4.90 3.20 -7.87
N GLY A 148 3.58 3.03 -8.03
CA GLY A 148 2.62 4.07 -7.76
C GLY A 148 1.20 3.52 -7.69
N ALA A 149 0.34 4.32 -7.06
CA ALA A 149 -1.07 4.00 -6.86
C ALA A 149 -1.96 5.23 -7.12
N PRO A 150 -2.02 5.74 -8.38
CA PRO A 150 -2.95 6.81 -8.69
C PRO A 150 -4.38 6.37 -8.40
N GLN A 151 -5.11 7.22 -7.68
CA GLN A 151 -6.43 6.87 -7.21
C GLN A 151 -7.37 8.07 -7.26
N THR A 152 -8.65 7.76 -7.48
CA THR A 152 -9.76 8.69 -7.28
C THR A 152 -10.69 8.06 -6.27
N HIS A 153 -10.99 8.76 -5.20
CA HIS A 153 -11.95 8.31 -4.20
C HIS A 153 -12.78 9.48 -3.68
N TYR A 154 -13.98 9.17 -3.29
CA TYR A 154 -14.88 10.12 -2.66
C TYR A 154 -14.94 9.81 -1.17
N MET A 155 -14.90 10.84 -0.36
CA MET A 155 -14.99 10.72 1.09
C MET A 155 -16.16 11.56 1.59
N ARG A 156 -16.86 11.04 2.58
CA ARG A 156 -17.77 11.86 3.37
C ARG A 156 -16.95 12.71 4.31
N SER A 157 -17.11 14.02 4.22
CA SER A 157 -16.22 14.95 4.89
C SER A 157 -16.38 15.00 6.40
N ASN A 158 -17.55 14.68 6.98
CA ASN A 158 -17.75 14.71 8.44
C ASN A 158 -18.88 13.76 8.87
N ALA A 159 -18.74 13.19 10.05
CA ALA A 159 -19.85 12.63 10.78
C ALA A 159 -20.71 13.79 11.29
N LEU A 160 -21.94 13.89 10.84
CA LEU A 160 -22.92 14.85 11.33
C LEU A 160 -23.62 14.28 12.56
N THR A 161 -23.90 15.11 13.52
CA THR A 161 -24.84 14.77 14.59
C THR A 161 -26.24 14.55 14.02
N ALA A 162 -27.11 13.83 14.72
CA ALA A 162 -28.48 13.61 14.25
C ALA A 162 -29.22 14.91 13.97
N SER A 163 -28.99 15.93 14.79
CA SER A 163 -29.62 17.27 14.63
C SER A 163 -29.11 18.03 13.41
N GLU A 164 -27.82 17.91 13.08
CA GLU A 164 -27.23 18.50 11.90
C GLU A 164 -27.71 17.77 10.64
N TRP A 165 -27.84 16.45 10.71
CA TRP A 165 -28.37 15.65 9.62
C TRP A 165 -29.82 16.04 9.26
N GLU A 166 -30.68 16.24 10.28
CA GLU A 166 -32.05 16.67 10.02
C GLU A 166 -32.12 18.08 9.39
N LYS A 167 -31.24 19.00 9.76
CA LYS A 167 -31.10 20.31 9.10
C LYS A 167 -30.70 20.18 7.63
N VAL A 168 -29.67 19.38 7.34
CA VAL A 168 -29.21 19.13 5.97
C VAL A 168 -30.30 18.46 5.15
N LYS A 169 -30.97 17.45 5.69
CA LYS A 169 -32.09 16.76 5.06
C LYS A 169 -33.20 17.72 4.67
N THR A 170 -33.59 18.62 5.56
CA THR A 170 -34.62 19.63 5.33
C THR A 170 -34.16 20.66 4.30
N GLN A 171 -32.93 21.17 4.42
CA GLN A 171 -32.37 22.20 3.54
C GLN A 171 -32.23 21.72 2.09
N TYR A 172 -31.88 20.47 1.86
CA TYR A 172 -31.65 19.91 0.53
C TYR A 172 -32.78 18.98 0.06
N ASN A 173 -33.88 18.92 0.80
CA ASN A 173 -35.02 18.05 0.50
C ASN A 173 -34.62 16.58 0.25
N LEU A 174 -33.60 16.11 0.98
CA LEU A 174 -33.07 14.78 0.89
C LEU A 174 -33.91 13.80 1.69
N GLY A 175 -34.98 13.34 1.10
CA GLY A 175 -35.66 12.19 1.66
C GLY A 175 -37.13 12.33 1.92
N SER A 176 -37.78 11.77 1.01
CA SER A 176 -38.89 10.84 1.20
C SER A 176 -38.94 9.99 -0.05
N SER A 177 -38.24 8.87 0.00
CA SER A 177 -38.53 7.73 -0.88
C SER A 177 -38.94 6.59 -0.01
#